data_9e93c04eb3170038e82a76ba5ac7b3f9
#
_entry.id   9e93c04eb3170038e82a76ba5ac7b3f9
#
_cell.length_a   1.000
_cell.length_b   1.000
_cell.length_c   1.000
_cell.angle_alpha   90.00
_cell.angle_beta   90.00
_cell.angle_gamma   90.00
#
_symmetry.space_group_name_H-M   'P 1'
#
loop_
_entity.id
_entity.type
_entity.pdbx_description
1 polymer ?
#
loop_
_entity_poly.entity_id
_entity_poly.type
_entity_poly.pdbx_seq_one_letter_code
_entity_poly.pdbx_strand_id
1 'polypeptide(L)'
;MDKKPAEKKAARRRRGLRTRMKIRQLGVYRLCVHRTPSHIYAQVIAPSGAEVVASASTLQTAVREGLRTTGNIEAAQAVGKAIAERARAAGVERVAFDRSGFKYHGRVKALAEAAREHGLQF
;
A
#
# COMPACT_ATOMS: atom_id res chain seq x y z
N MET A 1 15.60 23.63 -10.97
CA MET A 1 15.88 23.69 -9.53
C MET A 1 15.19 22.57 -8.79
N ASP A 2 15.86 21.94 -7.88
CA ASP A 2 15.27 20.91 -7.06
C ASP A 2 14.28 21.50 -6.06
N LYS A 3 13.13 20.82 -5.91
CA LYS A 3 12.15 21.21 -4.92
C LYS A 3 12.69 20.95 -3.50
N LYS A 4 12.36 21.83 -2.56
CA LYS A 4 12.64 21.61 -1.14
C LYS A 4 11.87 20.38 -0.63
N PRO A 5 12.36 19.67 0.42
CA PRO A 5 11.66 18.50 0.97
C PRO A 5 10.19 18.76 1.31
N ALA A 6 9.86 19.92 1.87
CA ALA A 6 8.49 20.29 2.20
C ALA A 6 7.60 20.41 0.95
N GLU A 7 8.13 20.96 -0.14
CA GLU A 7 7.43 21.09 -1.41
C GLU A 7 7.18 19.74 -2.06
N LYS A 8 8.17 18.84 -2.00
CA LYS A 8 8.02 17.46 -2.50
C LYS A 8 6.93 16.71 -1.74
N LYS A 9 6.90 16.88 -0.44
CA LYS A 9 5.89 16.27 0.42
C LYS A 9 4.47 16.79 0.12
N ALA A 10 4.34 18.10 -0.05
CA ALA A 10 3.07 18.72 -0.40
C ALA A 10 2.58 18.27 -1.78
N ALA A 11 3.47 18.20 -2.77
CA ALA A 11 3.13 17.71 -4.10
C ALA A 11 2.67 16.24 -4.07
N ARG A 12 3.34 15.39 -3.29
CA ARG A 12 2.93 14.00 -3.11
C ARG A 12 1.55 13.89 -2.49
N ARG A 13 1.26 14.70 -1.47
CA ARG A 13 -0.05 14.72 -0.82
C ARG A 13 -1.17 15.10 -1.80
N ARG A 14 -0.93 16.08 -2.66
CA ARG A 14 -1.91 16.48 -3.70
C ARG A 14 -2.18 15.34 -4.69
N ARG A 15 -1.14 14.64 -5.15
CA ARG A 15 -1.31 13.50 -6.04
C ARG A 15 -2.11 12.38 -5.39
N GLY A 16 -1.80 12.06 -4.13
CA GLY A 16 -2.52 11.05 -3.36
C GLY A 16 -3.99 11.42 -3.15
N LEU A 17 -4.27 12.69 -2.90
CA LEU A 17 -5.63 13.17 -2.71
C LEU A 17 -6.48 13.01 -3.98
N ARG A 18 -5.93 13.35 -5.15
CA ARG A 18 -6.63 13.17 -6.43
C ARG A 18 -7.00 11.71 -6.67
N THR A 19 -6.05 10.80 -6.48
CA THR A 19 -6.27 9.37 -6.62
C THR A 19 -7.37 8.90 -5.65
N ARG A 20 -7.30 9.31 -4.40
CA ARG A 20 -8.24 8.93 -3.37
C ARG A 20 -9.66 9.40 -3.67
N MET A 21 -9.81 10.63 -4.16
CA MET A 21 -11.11 11.18 -4.56
C MET A 21 -11.73 10.39 -5.70
N LYS A 22 -10.93 10.02 -6.71
CA LYS A 22 -11.39 9.21 -7.83
C LYS A 22 -11.85 7.82 -7.38
N ILE A 23 -11.06 7.17 -6.54
CA ILE A 23 -11.40 5.85 -5.99
C ILE A 23 -12.71 5.91 -5.20
N ARG A 24 -12.88 6.97 -4.40
CA ARG A 24 -14.11 7.19 -3.62
C ARG A 24 -15.35 7.28 -4.51
N GLN A 25 -15.23 7.95 -5.67
CA GLN A 25 -16.31 8.04 -6.64
C GLN A 25 -16.67 6.67 -7.23
N LEU A 26 -15.70 5.79 -7.38
CA LEU A 26 -15.92 4.44 -7.92
C LEU A 26 -16.60 3.49 -6.94
N GLY A 27 -16.58 3.79 -5.64
CA GLY A 27 -17.21 2.97 -4.61
C GLY A 27 -16.60 1.58 -4.43
N VAL A 28 -15.28 1.46 -4.61
CA VAL A 28 -14.55 0.19 -4.50
C VAL A 28 -13.66 0.16 -3.26
N TYR A 29 -13.23 -1.05 -2.85
CA TYR A 29 -12.20 -1.20 -1.83
C TYR A 29 -10.89 -0.59 -2.32
N ARG A 30 -10.13 -0.01 -1.39
CA ARG A 30 -8.89 0.68 -1.70
C ARG A 30 -7.70 0.01 -1.02
N LEU A 31 -6.70 -0.41 -1.79
CA LEU A 31 -5.41 -0.83 -1.27
C LEU A 31 -4.53 0.41 -1.15
N CYS A 32 -4.29 0.84 0.08
CA CYS A 32 -3.50 2.03 0.39
C CYS A 32 -2.13 1.61 0.87
N VAL A 33 -1.08 2.19 0.30
CA VAL A 33 0.32 1.91 0.64
C VAL A 33 0.98 3.16 1.16
N HIS A 34 1.74 3.03 2.24
CA HIS A 34 2.56 4.10 2.78
C HIS A 34 3.95 3.55 3.09
N ARG A 35 4.98 4.33 2.85
CA ARG A 35 6.36 3.94 3.14
C ARG A 35 7.11 5.01 3.90
N THR A 36 8.01 4.55 4.76
CA THR A 36 9.05 5.37 5.40
C THR A 36 10.41 4.76 5.02
N PRO A 37 11.54 5.39 5.34
CA PRO A 37 12.84 4.78 5.05
C PRO A 37 13.02 3.39 5.66
N SER A 38 12.47 3.16 6.85
CA SER A 38 12.66 1.89 7.58
C SER A 38 11.52 0.87 7.42
N HIS A 39 10.33 1.31 7.05
CA HIS A 39 9.14 0.44 7.05
C HIS A 39 8.23 0.69 5.85
N ILE A 40 7.36 -0.27 5.58
CA ILE A 40 6.29 -0.13 4.59
C ILE A 40 5.00 -0.71 5.15
N TYR A 41 3.88 -0.09 4.78
CA TYR A 41 2.56 -0.35 5.32
C TYR A 41 1.55 -0.53 4.19
N ALA A 42 0.61 -1.45 4.36
CA ALA A 42 -0.50 -1.64 3.44
C ALA A 42 -1.81 -1.80 4.22
N GLN A 43 -2.87 -1.18 3.72
CA GLN A 43 -4.21 -1.30 4.29
C GLN A 43 -5.21 -1.47 3.16
N VAL A 44 -6.22 -2.33 3.38
CA VAL A 44 -7.39 -2.40 2.51
C VAL A 44 -8.54 -1.72 3.24
N ILE A 45 -9.04 -0.67 2.64
CA ILE A 45 -10.05 0.21 3.23
C ILE A 45 -11.36 0.04 2.47
N ALA A 46 -12.47 -0.08 3.21
CA ALA A 46 -13.80 -0.24 2.64
C ALA A 46 -14.22 1.00 1.82
N PRO A 47 -15.17 0.84 0.87
CA PRO A 47 -15.64 1.95 0.03
C PRO A 47 -16.10 3.18 0.81
N SER A 48 -16.63 3.00 2.02
CA SER A 48 -17.03 4.12 2.89
C SER A 48 -15.87 4.98 3.37
N GLY A 49 -14.64 4.42 3.34
CA GLY A 49 -13.45 5.08 3.87
C GLY A 49 -13.31 5.00 5.39
N ALA A 50 -14.31 4.45 6.08
CA ALA A 50 -14.36 4.44 7.55
C ALA A 50 -13.86 3.15 8.19
N GLU A 51 -13.70 2.08 7.41
CA GLU A 51 -13.34 0.76 7.93
C GLU A 51 -12.10 0.21 7.22
N VAL A 52 -11.12 -0.23 8.03
CA VAL A 52 -9.94 -0.98 7.53
C VAL A 52 -10.26 -2.46 7.67
N VAL A 53 -10.41 -3.15 6.56
CA VAL A 53 -10.77 -4.58 6.54
C VAL A 53 -9.57 -5.51 6.61
N ALA A 54 -8.40 -5.04 6.22
CA ALA A 54 -7.15 -5.79 6.30
C ALA A 54 -5.98 -4.82 6.41
N SER A 55 -4.94 -5.22 7.14
CA SER A 55 -3.71 -4.43 7.24
C SER A 55 -2.50 -5.34 7.35
N ALA A 56 -1.36 -4.86 6.86
CA ALA A 56 -0.08 -5.54 6.97
C ALA A 56 1.04 -4.49 7.00
N SER A 57 2.08 -4.74 7.78
CA SER A 57 3.25 -3.87 7.79
C SER A 57 4.47 -4.62 8.28
N THR A 58 5.64 -4.05 8.00
CA THR A 58 6.93 -4.57 8.49
C THR A 58 7.12 -4.38 10.00
N LEU A 59 6.22 -3.66 10.67
CA LEU A 59 6.19 -3.57 12.14
C LEU A 59 5.64 -4.86 12.77
N GLN A 60 4.86 -5.64 12.04
CA GLN A 60 4.24 -6.85 12.53
C GLN A 60 5.23 -8.02 12.51
N THR A 61 5.36 -8.72 13.64
CA THR A 61 6.29 -9.83 13.78
C THR A 61 6.04 -10.91 12.73
N ALA A 62 4.79 -11.26 12.46
CA ALA A 62 4.44 -12.28 11.48
C ALA A 62 4.88 -11.92 10.06
N VAL A 63 4.93 -10.64 9.72
CA VAL A 63 5.35 -10.18 8.40
C VAL A 63 6.87 -10.11 8.28
N ARG A 64 7.54 -9.59 9.30
CA ARG A 64 9.00 -9.40 9.27
C ARG A 64 9.83 -10.63 9.65
N GLU A 65 9.18 -11.70 10.08
CA GLU A 65 9.87 -12.93 10.42
C GLU A 65 10.66 -13.46 9.23
N GLY A 66 11.94 -13.75 9.44
CA GLY A 66 12.84 -14.21 8.38
C GLY A 66 13.43 -13.10 7.51
N LEU A 67 13.05 -11.85 7.69
CA LEU A 67 13.59 -10.72 6.95
C LEU A 67 14.87 -10.19 7.63
N ARG A 68 15.88 -9.86 6.81
CA ARG A 68 17.12 -9.24 7.32
C ARG A 68 16.92 -7.79 7.68
N THR A 69 16.05 -7.10 6.93
CA THR A 69 15.75 -5.68 7.13
C THR A 69 14.30 -5.42 6.74
N THR A 70 13.74 -4.34 7.27
CA THR A 70 12.35 -3.93 7.02
C THR A 70 12.22 -2.83 5.97
N GLY A 71 13.33 -2.31 5.45
CA GLY A 71 13.33 -1.18 4.54
C GLY A 71 13.69 -1.49 3.08
N ASN A 72 13.67 -2.75 2.66
CA ASN A 72 14.07 -3.13 1.31
C ASN A 72 12.92 -3.73 0.48
N ILE A 73 13.23 -4.14 -0.75
CA ILE A 73 12.26 -4.73 -1.68
C ILE A 73 11.71 -6.05 -1.15
N GLU A 74 12.56 -6.89 -0.56
CA GLU A 74 12.13 -8.17 0.02
C GLU A 74 11.09 -7.95 1.12
N ALA A 75 11.29 -6.96 1.97
CA ALA A 75 10.31 -6.59 3.00
C ALA A 75 8.99 -6.13 2.38
N ALA A 76 9.04 -5.34 1.30
CA ALA A 76 7.85 -4.89 0.59
C ALA A 76 7.08 -6.06 -0.04
N GLN A 77 7.79 -7.04 -0.58
CA GLN A 77 7.18 -8.27 -1.11
C GLN A 77 6.45 -9.06 -0.01
N ALA A 78 7.05 -9.16 1.16
CA ALA A 78 6.43 -9.82 2.31
C ALA A 78 5.13 -9.14 2.74
N VAL A 79 5.10 -7.80 2.75
CA VAL A 79 3.90 -7.02 3.05
C VAL A 79 2.84 -7.24 1.97
N GLY A 80 3.23 -7.23 0.69
CA GLY A 80 2.32 -7.48 -0.42
C GLY A 80 1.64 -8.85 -0.33
N LYS A 81 2.41 -9.88 -0.04
CA LYS A 81 1.87 -11.22 0.19
C LYS A 81 0.88 -11.25 1.36
N ALA A 82 1.28 -10.68 2.49
CA ALA A 82 0.47 -10.68 3.71
C ALA A 82 -0.85 -9.91 3.51
N ILE A 83 -0.82 -8.74 2.86
CA ILE A 83 -2.04 -7.97 2.64
C ILE A 83 -3.00 -8.68 1.69
N ALA A 84 -2.47 -9.33 0.66
CA ALA A 84 -3.30 -10.09 -0.28
C ALA A 84 -3.99 -11.26 0.43
N GLU A 85 -3.27 -12.03 1.20
CA GLU A 85 -3.84 -13.16 1.95
C GLU A 85 -4.92 -12.69 2.95
N ARG A 86 -4.66 -11.61 3.68
CA ARG A 86 -5.59 -11.07 4.67
C ARG A 86 -6.83 -10.46 4.04
N ALA A 87 -6.67 -9.76 2.91
CA ALA A 87 -7.80 -9.20 2.17
C ALA A 87 -8.71 -10.32 1.64
N ARG A 88 -8.13 -11.36 1.06
CA ARG A 88 -8.89 -12.50 0.55
C ARG A 88 -9.60 -13.25 1.66
N ALA A 89 -8.97 -13.41 2.82
CA ALA A 89 -9.60 -14.00 4.00
C ALA A 89 -10.81 -13.17 4.46
N ALA A 90 -10.80 -11.87 4.24
CA ALA A 90 -11.91 -10.97 4.53
C ALA A 90 -12.94 -10.90 3.38
N GLY A 91 -12.77 -11.69 2.32
CA GLY A 91 -13.70 -11.72 1.18
C GLY A 91 -13.43 -10.64 0.12
N VAL A 92 -12.30 -9.98 0.15
CA VAL A 92 -11.96 -8.91 -0.80
C VAL A 92 -10.94 -9.43 -1.81
N GLU A 93 -11.30 -9.39 -3.10
CA GLU A 93 -10.41 -9.80 -4.19
C GLU A 93 -10.04 -8.64 -5.10
N ARG A 94 -10.96 -7.70 -5.32
CA ARG A 94 -10.75 -6.52 -6.17
C ARG A 94 -10.55 -5.27 -5.34
N VAL A 95 -9.51 -4.52 -5.68
CA VAL A 95 -9.20 -3.26 -5.01
C VAL A 95 -8.76 -2.23 -6.04
N ALA A 96 -8.89 -0.94 -5.71
CA ALA A 96 -8.22 0.12 -6.44
C ALA A 96 -6.92 0.43 -5.71
N PHE A 97 -5.84 0.57 -6.45
CA PHE A 97 -4.53 0.82 -5.85
C PHE A 97 -4.32 2.32 -5.57
N ASP A 98 -4.09 2.65 -4.31
CA ASP A 98 -3.74 4.00 -3.86
C ASP A 98 -2.32 3.97 -3.31
N ARG A 99 -1.37 4.47 -4.07
CA ARG A 99 0.04 4.52 -3.69
C ARG A 99 0.40 5.76 -2.87
N SER A 100 -0.59 6.50 -2.36
CA SER A 100 -0.42 7.69 -1.52
C SER A 100 0.46 8.77 -2.16
N GLY A 101 0.42 8.90 -3.49
CA GLY A 101 1.22 9.84 -4.26
C GLY A 101 2.68 9.46 -4.43
N PHE A 102 3.14 8.34 -3.90
CA PHE A 102 4.47 7.81 -4.14
C PHE A 102 4.61 7.34 -5.59
N LYS A 103 5.81 7.37 -6.14
CA LYS A 103 6.06 6.81 -7.47
C LYS A 103 5.86 5.30 -7.46
N TYR A 104 5.31 4.76 -8.55
CA TYR A 104 5.21 3.32 -8.76
C TYR A 104 6.57 2.77 -9.13
N HIS A 105 7.43 2.60 -8.15
CA HIS A 105 8.82 2.21 -8.29
C HIS A 105 9.34 1.58 -7.00
N GLY A 106 10.39 0.78 -7.10
CA GLY A 106 11.08 0.19 -5.96
C GLY A 106 10.14 -0.60 -5.04
N ARG A 107 10.12 -0.23 -3.77
CA ARG A 107 9.32 -0.93 -2.75
C ARG A 107 7.81 -0.88 -3.02
N VAL A 108 7.29 0.24 -3.48
CA VAL A 108 5.86 0.37 -3.79
C VAL A 108 5.46 -0.58 -4.91
N LYS A 109 6.25 -0.64 -5.97
CA LYS A 109 6.04 -1.56 -7.09
C LYS A 109 6.16 -3.02 -6.63
N ALA A 110 7.17 -3.34 -5.83
CA ALA A 110 7.39 -4.69 -5.33
C ALA A 110 6.22 -5.20 -4.48
N LEU A 111 5.68 -4.34 -3.62
CA LEU A 111 4.50 -4.66 -2.82
C LEU A 111 3.28 -4.92 -3.71
N ALA A 112 3.04 -4.06 -4.70
CA ALA A 112 1.90 -4.19 -5.60
C ALA A 112 1.98 -5.48 -6.43
N GLU A 113 3.15 -5.79 -6.99
CA GLU A 113 3.35 -7.01 -7.76
C GLU A 113 3.17 -8.27 -6.92
N ALA A 114 3.71 -8.29 -5.69
CA ALA A 114 3.52 -9.40 -4.77
C ALA A 114 2.04 -9.59 -4.39
N ALA A 115 1.31 -8.52 -4.16
CA ALA A 115 -0.11 -8.58 -3.86
C ALA A 115 -0.90 -9.18 -5.04
N ARG A 116 -0.56 -8.80 -6.27
CA ARG A 116 -1.17 -9.39 -7.48
C ARG A 116 -0.86 -10.87 -7.63
N GLU A 117 0.39 -11.27 -7.38
CA GLU A 117 0.81 -12.68 -7.43
C GLU A 117 0.03 -13.55 -6.44
N HIS A 118 -0.37 -12.97 -5.31
CA HIS A 118 -1.10 -13.68 -4.26
C HIS A 118 -2.62 -13.47 -4.32
N GLY A 119 -3.13 -12.97 -5.45
CA GLY A 119 -4.54 -13.05 -5.80
C GLY A 119 -5.35 -11.77 -5.72
N LEU A 120 -4.78 -10.63 -5.35
CA LEU A 120 -5.48 -9.34 -5.45
C LEU A 120 -5.54 -8.88 -6.90
N GLN A 121 -6.69 -8.33 -7.28
CA GLN A 121 -6.95 -7.84 -8.64
C GLN A 121 -7.00 -6.32 -8.64
N PHE A 122 -6.10 -5.72 -9.35
CA PHE A 122 -6.07 -4.27 -9.57
C PHE A 122 -5.13 -3.90 -10.70
#